data_5e9cc5f5284fcf555736a2f5145b4847
#
_entry.id   5e9cc5f5284fcf555736a2f5145b4847
#
_cell.length_a   1.000
_cell.length_b   1.000
_cell.length_c   1.000
_cell.angle_alpha   90.00
_cell.angle_beta   90.00
_cell.angle_gamma   90.00
#
_symmetry.space_group_name_H-M   'P 1'
#
loop_
_entity.id
_entity.type
_entity.pdbx_description
1 polymer ?
#
loop_
_entity_poly.entity_id
_entity_poly.type
_entity_poly.pdbx_seq_one_letter_code
_entity_poly.pdbx_strand_id
1 'polypeptide(L)'
;MEYFIVPYLLWFLYVVFMVLYLGIKDQEEGNKLIAFLIIGMTVFLVISAIFPNGLRLRPTTFARDNIFVDMVKKLYSVDTSTNVLPSIHVYNSLGVMIAVARTKLLKNHKIMKNGLLLLGGSIICSTVLLKQHSMLDVMVAFILGALAYVVCYREELATRTSLSSAEIE
;
A
#
# COMPACT_ATOMS: atom_id res chain seq x y z
N MET A 1 12.17 14.47 9.42
CA MET A 1 11.58 13.22 8.89
C MET A 1 10.39 12.73 9.75
N GLU A 2 10.36 13.12 11.01
CA GLU A 2 9.36 12.74 12.01
C GLU A 2 7.91 13.08 11.63
N TYR A 3 7.67 14.12 10.81
CA TYR A 3 6.34 14.51 10.33
C TYR A 3 5.65 13.42 9.47
N PHE A 4 6.43 12.51 8.90
CA PHE A 4 5.89 11.38 8.14
C PHE A 4 5.16 10.35 9.01
N ILE A 5 5.19 10.51 10.35
CA ILE A 5 4.37 9.71 11.26
C ILE A 5 2.86 9.90 10.97
N VAL A 6 2.44 11.09 10.52
CA VAL A 6 1.04 11.39 10.23
C VAL A 6 0.49 10.52 9.09
N PRO A 7 1.06 10.55 7.87
CA PRO A 7 0.58 9.65 6.82
C PRO A 7 0.75 8.17 7.18
N TYR A 8 1.80 7.79 7.92
CA TYR A 8 1.97 6.41 8.38
C TYR A 8 0.78 5.94 9.24
N LEU A 9 0.36 6.73 10.22
CA LEU A 9 -0.78 6.39 11.09
C LEU A 9 -2.13 6.44 10.35
N LEU A 10 -2.24 7.24 9.30
CA LEU A 10 -3.43 7.30 8.47
C LEU A 10 -3.61 6.08 7.55
N TRP A 11 -2.58 5.24 7.40
CA TRP A 11 -2.61 4.08 6.51
C TRP A 11 -3.81 3.16 6.77
N PHE A 12 -4.08 2.82 8.01
CA PHE A 12 -5.19 1.92 8.35
C PHE A 12 -6.54 2.52 7.93
N LEU A 13 -6.77 3.79 8.28
CA LEU A 13 -7.99 4.50 7.89
C LEU A 13 -8.12 4.62 6.37
N TYR A 14 -7.02 4.86 5.67
CA TYR A 14 -6.95 4.95 4.22
C TYR A 14 -7.42 3.64 3.55
N VAL A 15 -6.91 2.50 4.00
CA VAL A 15 -7.28 1.19 3.46
C VAL A 15 -8.75 0.86 3.79
N VAL A 16 -9.14 0.98 5.05
CA VAL A 16 -10.52 0.68 5.51
C VAL A 16 -11.54 1.57 4.80
N PHE A 17 -11.28 2.87 4.73
CA PHE A 17 -12.17 3.81 4.04
C PHE A 17 -12.38 3.40 2.57
N MET A 18 -11.32 3.07 1.83
CA MET A 18 -11.45 2.73 0.42
C MET A 18 -12.11 1.37 0.20
N VAL A 19 -11.84 0.39 1.04
CA VAL A 19 -12.54 -0.92 0.99
C VAL A 19 -14.04 -0.73 1.20
N LEU A 20 -14.45 0.02 2.21
CA LEU A 20 -15.85 0.28 2.49
C LEU A 20 -16.50 1.15 1.40
N TYR A 21 -15.84 2.21 0.98
CA TYR A 21 -16.36 3.12 -0.04
C TYR A 21 -16.60 2.42 -1.38
N LEU A 22 -15.61 1.65 -1.87
CA LEU A 22 -15.75 0.92 -3.11
C LEU A 22 -16.68 -0.28 -2.96
N GLY A 23 -16.62 -1.02 -1.85
CA GLY A 23 -17.51 -2.15 -1.59
C GLY A 23 -18.99 -1.78 -1.62
N ILE A 24 -19.33 -0.53 -1.25
CA ILE A 24 -20.72 -0.03 -1.28
C ILE A 24 -21.08 0.61 -2.62
N LYS A 25 -20.16 1.36 -3.24
CA LYS A 25 -20.46 2.24 -4.38
C LYS A 25 -19.98 1.70 -5.73
N ASP A 26 -19.01 0.81 -5.75
CA ASP A 26 -18.40 0.21 -6.95
C ASP A 26 -17.93 -1.20 -6.63
N GLN A 27 -18.89 -2.13 -6.52
CA GLN A 27 -18.63 -3.50 -6.06
C GLN A 27 -17.60 -4.23 -6.93
N GLU A 28 -17.53 -3.92 -8.22
CA GLU A 28 -16.56 -4.54 -9.12
C GLU A 28 -15.12 -4.17 -8.72
N GLU A 29 -14.81 -2.88 -8.63
CA GLU A 29 -13.49 -2.42 -8.17
C GLU A 29 -13.25 -2.74 -6.69
N GLY A 30 -14.28 -2.73 -5.85
CA GLY A 30 -14.22 -3.12 -4.45
C GLY A 30 -13.80 -4.59 -4.27
N ASN A 31 -14.40 -5.50 -5.03
CA ASN A 31 -14.05 -6.92 -5.00
C ASN A 31 -12.62 -7.18 -5.50
N LYS A 32 -12.18 -6.46 -6.55
CA LYS A 32 -10.79 -6.54 -7.04
C LYS A 32 -9.81 -6.03 -5.98
N LEU A 33 -10.12 -4.92 -5.31
CA LEU A 33 -9.31 -4.42 -4.20
C LEU A 33 -9.22 -5.44 -3.06
N ILE A 34 -10.35 -6.01 -2.62
CA ILE A 34 -10.38 -7.01 -1.56
C ILE A 34 -9.55 -8.24 -1.96
N ALA A 35 -9.72 -8.75 -3.18
CA ALA A 35 -8.92 -9.87 -3.68
C ALA A 35 -7.43 -9.55 -3.68
N PHE A 36 -7.06 -8.35 -4.14
CA PHE A 36 -5.68 -7.87 -4.11
C PHE A 36 -5.13 -7.88 -2.67
N LEU A 37 -5.85 -7.32 -1.71
CA LEU A 37 -5.43 -7.28 -0.30
C LEU A 37 -5.30 -8.69 0.30
N ILE A 38 -6.21 -9.60 -0.01
CA ILE A 38 -6.15 -11.01 0.46
C ILE A 38 -4.90 -11.70 -0.07
N ILE A 39 -4.58 -11.56 -1.36
CA ILE A 39 -3.36 -12.14 -1.96
C ILE A 39 -2.12 -11.66 -1.21
N GLY A 40 -1.97 -10.35 -1.03
CA GLY A 40 -0.79 -9.80 -0.35
C GLY A 40 -0.68 -10.20 1.11
N MET A 41 -1.81 -10.19 1.84
CA MET A 41 -1.82 -10.61 3.24
C MET A 41 -1.48 -12.09 3.37
N THR A 42 -2.00 -12.94 2.49
CA THR A 42 -1.69 -14.37 2.48
C THR A 42 -0.20 -14.61 2.22
N VAL A 43 0.36 -13.96 1.19
CA VAL A 43 1.79 -14.07 0.87
C VAL A 43 2.65 -13.56 2.04
N PHE A 44 2.29 -12.43 2.65
CA PHE A 44 2.97 -11.89 3.82
C PHE A 44 2.99 -12.89 4.98
N LEU A 45 1.84 -13.49 5.31
CA LEU A 45 1.74 -14.46 6.40
C LEU A 45 2.56 -15.73 6.10
N VAL A 46 2.53 -16.22 4.87
CA VAL A 46 3.32 -17.39 4.46
C VAL A 46 4.83 -17.10 4.55
N ILE A 47 5.28 -15.95 4.04
CA ILE A 47 6.69 -15.56 4.13
C ILE A 47 7.10 -15.40 5.59
N SER A 48 6.30 -14.74 6.42
CA SER A 48 6.58 -14.52 7.84
C SER A 48 6.68 -15.83 8.63
N ALA A 49 5.89 -16.85 8.25
CA ALA A 49 5.91 -18.16 8.90
C ALA A 49 7.11 -19.01 8.48
N ILE A 50 7.51 -18.96 7.19
CA ILE A 50 8.59 -19.80 6.65
C ILE A 50 9.96 -19.14 6.82
N PHE A 51 10.00 -17.82 6.66
CA PHE A 51 11.23 -17.01 6.69
C PHE A 51 11.07 -15.81 7.63
N PRO A 52 11.15 -16.02 8.96
CA PRO A 52 11.17 -14.93 9.92
C PRO A 52 12.30 -13.97 9.62
N ASN A 53 11.97 -12.70 9.44
CA ASN A 53 12.93 -11.68 9.04
C ASN A 53 12.79 -10.45 9.94
N GLY A 54 13.80 -9.59 9.96
CA GLY A 54 13.80 -8.40 10.79
C GLY A 54 14.77 -7.34 10.29
N LEU A 55 14.59 -6.12 10.77
CA LEU A 55 15.33 -4.95 10.33
C LEU A 55 15.91 -4.19 11.53
N ARG A 56 17.16 -3.73 11.42
CA ARG A 56 17.83 -2.94 12.45
C ARG A 56 18.22 -1.56 11.89
N LEU A 57 17.24 -0.76 11.45
CA LEU A 57 17.47 0.58 10.90
C LEU A 57 17.02 1.70 11.85
N ARG A 58 16.29 1.37 12.91
CA ARG A 58 15.69 2.37 13.81
C ARG A 58 16.80 3.08 14.61
N PRO A 59 16.84 4.44 14.63
CA PRO A 59 17.77 5.17 15.44
C PRO A 59 17.46 4.99 16.94
N THR A 60 18.50 4.93 17.76
CA THR A 60 18.39 4.89 19.22
C THR A 60 18.31 6.29 19.83
N THR A 61 18.75 7.32 19.10
CA THR A 61 18.77 8.71 19.55
C THR A 61 18.12 9.60 18.49
N PHE A 62 17.47 10.66 18.96
CA PHE A 62 16.81 11.66 18.11
C PHE A 62 17.46 13.02 18.35
N ALA A 63 17.76 13.75 17.26
CA ALA A 63 18.37 15.06 17.31
C ALA A 63 17.40 16.19 17.75
N ARG A 64 16.09 15.90 17.78
CA ARG A 64 15.03 16.85 18.13
C ARG A 64 14.13 16.21 19.18
N ASP A 65 13.47 17.07 19.96
CA ASP A 65 12.45 16.68 20.92
C ASP A 65 11.17 17.46 20.61
N ASN A 66 10.17 16.76 20.10
CA ASN A 66 8.86 17.31 19.75
C ASN A 66 7.80 16.19 19.73
N ILE A 67 6.53 16.56 19.68
CA ILE A 67 5.39 15.64 19.72
C ILE A 67 5.47 14.54 18.63
N PHE A 68 5.96 14.86 17.44
CA PHE A 68 6.09 13.88 16.35
C PHE A 68 7.18 12.85 16.65
N VAL A 69 8.29 13.27 17.25
CA VAL A 69 9.35 12.36 17.72
C VAL A 69 8.80 11.43 18.80
N ASP A 70 8.00 11.93 19.72
CA ASP A 70 7.38 11.10 20.76
C ASP A 70 6.40 10.08 20.16
N MET A 71 5.64 10.47 19.15
CA MET A 71 4.81 9.54 18.37
C MET A 71 5.64 8.46 17.68
N VAL A 72 6.80 8.81 17.11
CA VAL A 72 7.72 7.84 16.48
C VAL A 72 8.33 6.90 17.53
N LYS A 73 8.75 7.42 18.70
CA LYS A 73 9.24 6.59 19.82
C LYS A 73 8.16 5.59 20.27
N LYS A 74 6.91 6.07 20.40
CA LYS A 74 5.77 5.21 20.74
C LYS A 74 5.51 4.16 19.66
N LEU A 75 5.56 4.55 18.37
CA LEU A 75 5.45 3.60 17.27
C LEU A 75 6.50 2.51 17.37
N TYR A 76 7.76 2.86 17.61
CA TYR A 76 8.86 1.90 17.73
C TYR A 76 8.74 0.95 18.93
N SER A 77 8.03 1.36 19.98
CA SER A 77 7.79 0.53 21.16
C SER A 77 6.65 -0.49 20.96
N VAL A 78 5.69 -0.18 20.10
CA VAL A 78 4.50 -1.02 19.84
C VAL A 78 4.69 -1.90 18.62
N ASP A 79 5.20 -1.34 17.53
CA ASP A 79 5.43 -2.04 16.29
C ASP A 79 6.86 -2.60 16.27
N THR A 80 6.98 -3.90 16.30
CA THR A 80 8.28 -4.59 16.28
C THR A 80 8.91 -4.53 14.89
N SER A 81 10.25 -4.52 14.82
CA SER A 81 10.98 -4.57 13.53
C SER A 81 11.19 -6.02 13.03
N THR A 82 10.19 -6.86 13.23
CA THR A 82 10.17 -8.26 12.80
C THR A 82 9.11 -8.47 11.73
N ASN A 83 9.34 -9.45 10.85
CA ASN A 83 8.46 -9.76 9.72
C ASN A 83 8.14 -8.53 8.85
N VAL A 84 9.21 -7.87 8.40
CA VAL A 84 9.11 -6.63 7.63
C VAL A 84 8.99 -6.87 6.12
N LEU A 85 9.29 -8.07 5.63
CA LEU A 85 9.30 -8.44 4.21
C LEU A 85 8.10 -9.34 3.86
N PRO A 86 7.30 -9.04 2.81
CA PRO A 86 7.20 -7.75 2.10
C PRO A 86 6.50 -6.68 2.94
N SER A 87 6.68 -5.40 2.61
CA SER A 87 5.97 -4.32 3.31
C SER A 87 4.48 -4.34 2.99
N ILE A 88 3.65 -4.70 3.98
CA ILE A 88 2.18 -4.67 3.83
C ILE A 88 1.63 -3.25 3.73
N HIS A 89 2.29 -2.26 4.36
CA HIS A 89 1.93 -0.86 4.22
C HIS A 89 2.05 -0.38 2.78
N VAL A 90 3.17 -0.71 2.13
CA VAL A 90 3.41 -0.38 0.73
C VAL A 90 2.44 -1.14 -0.17
N TYR A 91 2.33 -2.45 0.01
CA TYR A 91 1.48 -3.31 -0.81
C TYR A 91 0.00 -2.88 -0.77
N ASN A 92 -0.55 -2.71 0.43
CA ASN A 92 -1.96 -2.33 0.58
C ASN A 92 -2.21 -0.91 0.06
N SER A 93 -1.27 0.04 0.28
CA SER A 93 -1.38 1.38 -0.28
C SER A 93 -1.36 1.37 -1.81
N LEU A 94 -0.53 0.52 -2.41
CA LEU A 94 -0.48 0.32 -3.86
C LEU A 94 -1.82 -0.21 -4.39
N GLY A 95 -2.41 -1.21 -3.73
CA GLY A 95 -3.73 -1.74 -4.09
C GLY A 95 -4.82 -0.68 -4.08
N VAL A 96 -4.85 0.13 -3.01
CA VAL A 96 -5.79 1.26 -2.92
C VAL A 96 -5.53 2.30 -4.01
N MET A 97 -4.28 2.67 -4.29
CA MET A 97 -3.94 3.62 -5.36
C MET A 97 -4.37 3.11 -6.73
N ILE A 98 -4.22 1.82 -7.01
CA ILE A 98 -4.70 1.19 -8.25
C ILE A 98 -6.22 1.32 -8.34
N ALA A 99 -6.95 0.94 -7.31
CA ALA A 99 -8.41 1.02 -7.28
C ALA A 99 -8.91 2.48 -7.42
N VAL A 100 -8.28 3.45 -6.74
CA VAL A 100 -8.55 4.90 -6.89
C VAL A 100 -8.31 5.39 -8.33
N ALA A 101 -7.25 4.91 -8.97
CA ALA A 101 -6.93 5.30 -10.33
C ALA A 101 -7.98 4.78 -11.34
N ARG A 102 -8.53 3.59 -11.09
CA ARG A 102 -9.40 2.83 -11.99
C ARG A 102 -10.88 3.12 -11.82
N THR A 103 -11.35 3.29 -10.58
CA THR A 103 -12.79 3.51 -10.33
C THR A 103 -13.36 4.70 -11.10
N LYS A 104 -14.52 4.48 -11.72
CA LYS A 104 -15.25 5.52 -12.45
C LYS A 104 -15.85 6.57 -11.53
N LEU A 105 -16.09 6.22 -10.25
CA LEU A 105 -16.68 7.14 -9.25
C LEU A 105 -15.85 8.41 -9.05
N LEU A 106 -14.53 8.30 -9.13
CA LEU A 106 -13.62 9.41 -8.89
C LEU A 106 -13.22 10.17 -10.17
N LYS A 107 -13.77 9.78 -11.34
CA LYS A 107 -13.41 10.41 -12.63
C LYS A 107 -13.67 11.92 -12.64
N ASN A 108 -14.81 12.34 -12.07
CA ASN A 108 -15.22 13.75 -12.02
C ASN A 108 -14.77 14.46 -10.72
N HIS A 109 -14.21 13.73 -9.76
CA HIS A 109 -13.75 14.25 -8.46
C HIS A 109 -12.22 14.32 -8.39
N LYS A 110 -11.60 15.09 -9.31
CA LYS A 110 -10.13 15.15 -9.47
C LYS A 110 -9.39 15.51 -8.18
N ILE A 111 -9.92 16.43 -7.37
CA ILE A 111 -9.28 16.84 -6.10
C ILE A 111 -9.22 15.66 -5.15
N MET A 112 -10.35 14.95 -4.96
CA MET A 112 -10.41 13.78 -4.09
C MET A 112 -9.52 12.66 -4.60
N LYS A 113 -9.56 12.36 -5.91
CA LYS A 113 -8.70 11.36 -6.55
C LYS A 113 -7.22 11.66 -6.31
N ASN A 114 -6.78 12.88 -6.62
CA ASN A 114 -5.38 13.28 -6.47
C ASN A 114 -4.96 13.32 -4.99
N GLY A 115 -5.84 13.74 -4.08
CA GLY A 115 -5.60 13.71 -2.64
C GLY A 115 -5.38 12.28 -2.12
N LEU A 116 -6.20 11.33 -2.54
CA LEU A 116 -6.05 9.92 -2.17
C LEU A 116 -4.77 9.30 -2.74
N LEU A 117 -4.41 9.62 -3.99
CA LEU A 117 -3.15 9.15 -4.60
C LEU A 117 -1.94 9.76 -3.89
N LEU A 118 -1.98 11.06 -3.57
CA LEU A 118 -0.92 11.73 -2.83
C LEU A 118 -0.75 11.15 -1.41
N LEU A 119 -1.86 10.87 -0.73
CA LEU A 119 -1.83 10.23 0.58
C LEU A 119 -1.20 8.83 0.49
N GLY A 120 -1.61 8.00 -0.49
CA GLY A 120 -1.02 6.68 -0.71
C GLY A 120 0.49 6.75 -0.96
N GLY A 121 0.95 7.66 -1.82
CA GLY A 121 2.38 7.91 -2.05
C GLY A 121 3.11 8.38 -0.79
N SER A 122 2.49 9.25 0.01
CA SER A 122 3.05 9.73 1.29
C SER A 122 3.18 8.60 2.32
N ILE A 123 2.21 7.67 2.35
CA ILE A 123 2.27 6.47 3.20
C ILE A 123 3.44 5.59 2.78
N ILE A 124 3.61 5.33 1.49
CA ILE A 124 4.74 4.53 0.97
C ILE A 124 6.07 5.18 1.37
N CYS A 125 6.24 6.48 1.13
CA CYS A 125 7.45 7.21 1.53
C CYS A 125 7.68 7.16 3.05
N SER A 126 6.62 7.25 3.86
CA SER A 126 6.71 7.25 5.32
C SER A 126 7.33 5.97 5.87
N THR A 127 7.10 4.82 5.25
CA THR A 127 7.63 3.52 5.69
C THR A 127 9.17 3.52 5.70
N VAL A 128 9.79 4.11 4.68
CA VAL A 128 11.24 4.20 4.56
C VAL A 128 11.80 5.33 5.43
N LEU A 129 11.16 6.51 5.41
CA LEU A 129 11.62 7.68 6.15
C LEU A 129 11.56 7.48 7.66
N LEU A 130 10.57 6.74 8.14
CA LEU A 130 10.46 6.32 9.54
C LEU A 130 11.25 5.04 9.87
N LYS A 131 12.09 4.54 8.95
CA LYS A 131 12.93 3.35 9.18
C LYS A 131 12.16 2.10 9.59
N GLN A 132 10.89 2.00 9.20
CA GLN A 132 10.05 0.83 9.41
C GLN A 132 10.36 -0.26 8.40
N HIS A 133 10.68 0.12 7.15
CA HIS A 133 11.01 -0.78 6.06
C HIS A 133 12.28 -0.34 5.33
N SER A 134 12.98 -1.30 4.77
CA SER A 134 14.09 -1.07 3.85
C SER A 134 13.58 -0.82 2.42
N MET A 135 14.43 -0.31 1.56
CA MET A 135 14.11 -0.21 0.12
C MET A 135 13.84 -1.58 -0.50
N LEU A 136 14.49 -2.64 0.01
CA LEU A 136 14.26 -4.01 -0.45
C LEU A 136 12.81 -4.44 -0.18
N ASP A 137 12.29 -4.19 1.03
CA ASP A 137 10.92 -4.55 1.42
C ASP A 137 9.89 -3.83 0.53
N VAL A 138 10.19 -2.56 0.19
CA VAL A 138 9.41 -1.75 -0.72
C VAL A 138 9.43 -2.33 -2.14
N MET A 139 10.60 -2.67 -2.67
CA MET A 139 10.74 -3.26 -4.01
C MET A 139 9.99 -4.60 -4.12
N VAL A 140 10.12 -5.47 -3.13
CA VAL A 140 9.40 -6.76 -3.10
C VAL A 140 7.89 -6.53 -3.04
N ALA A 141 7.42 -5.54 -2.28
CA ALA A 141 6.01 -5.18 -2.25
C ALA A 141 5.49 -4.67 -3.60
N PHE A 142 6.28 -3.90 -4.36
CA PHE A 142 5.93 -3.48 -5.73
C PHE A 142 5.88 -4.67 -6.70
N ILE A 143 6.85 -5.59 -6.64
CA ILE A 143 6.85 -6.79 -7.49
C ILE A 143 5.62 -7.64 -7.19
N LEU A 144 5.35 -7.90 -5.91
CA LEU A 144 4.16 -8.64 -5.50
C LEU A 144 2.87 -7.94 -5.94
N GLY A 145 2.82 -6.61 -5.82
CA GLY A 145 1.70 -5.80 -6.28
C GLY A 145 1.48 -5.88 -7.78
N ALA A 146 2.55 -5.88 -8.59
CA ALA A 146 2.46 -6.07 -10.03
C ALA A 146 1.91 -7.46 -10.40
N LEU A 147 2.37 -8.51 -9.73
CA LEU A 147 1.85 -9.88 -9.92
C LEU A 147 0.37 -9.99 -9.52
N ALA A 148 0.01 -9.47 -8.36
CA ALA A 148 -1.37 -9.46 -7.90
C ALA A 148 -2.29 -8.63 -8.83
N TYR A 149 -1.80 -7.53 -9.37
CA TYR A 149 -2.53 -6.74 -10.37
C TYR A 149 -2.87 -7.57 -11.61
N VAL A 150 -1.90 -8.30 -12.16
CA VAL A 150 -2.15 -9.18 -13.31
C VAL A 150 -3.22 -10.22 -12.99
N VAL A 151 -3.19 -10.80 -11.79
CA VAL A 151 -4.19 -11.80 -11.36
C VAL A 151 -5.58 -11.18 -11.22
N CYS A 152 -5.69 -10.06 -10.49
CA CYS A 152 -6.99 -9.44 -10.19
C CYS A 152 -7.64 -8.75 -11.39
N TYR A 153 -6.84 -8.32 -12.39
CA TYR A 153 -7.31 -7.58 -13.57
C TYR A 153 -7.11 -8.33 -14.88
N ARG A 154 -6.91 -9.65 -14.82
CA ARG A 154 -6.59 -10.53 -15.97
C ARG A 154 -7.58 -10.39 -17.13
N GLU A 155 -8.86 -10.41 -16.85
CA GLU A 155 -9.90 -10.37 -17.88
C GLU A 155 -9.89 -9.06 -18.67
N GLU A 156 -9.69 -7.94 -17.99
CA GLU A 156 -9.59 -6.64 -18.63
C GLU A 156 -8.32 -6.48 -19.46
N LEU A 157 -7.20 -7.05 -18.96
CA LEU A 157 -5.94 -7.05 -19.71
C LEU A 157 -6.09 -7.85 -21.01
N ALA A 158 -6.72 -9.03 -20.96
CA ALA A 158 -6.98 -9.87 -22.13
C ALA A 158 -7.84 -9.15 -23.16
N THR A 159 -8.92 -8.49 -22.73
CA THR A 159 -9.81 -7.72 -23.61
C THR A 159 -9.09 -6.57 -24.29
N ARG A 160 -8.25 -5.83 -23.56
CA ARG A 160 -7.46 -4.72 -24.14
C ARG A 160 -6.46 -5.21 -25.19
N THR A 161 -5.81 -6.35 -24.93
CA THR A 161 -4.85 -6.92 -25.87
C THR A 161 -5.54 -7.35 -27.16
N SER A 162 -6.71 -7.97 -27.09
CA SER A 162 -7.47 -8.40 -28.26
C SER A 162 -7.95 -7.22 -29.13
N LEU A 163 -8.40 -6.13 -28.49
CA LEU A 163 -8.80 -4.90 -29.21
C LEU A 163 -7.62 -4.23 -29.91
N SER A 164 -6.47 -4.14 -29.25
CA SER A 164 -5.27 -3.56 -29.85
C SER A 164 -4.74 -4.37 -31.04
N SER A 165 -4.90 -5.69 -31.03
CA SER A 165 -4.52 -6.55 -32.15
C SER A 165 -5.43 -6.35 -33.36
N ALA A 166 -6.72 -6.12 -33.12
CA ALA A 166 -7.72 -5.90 -34.17
C ALA A 166 -7.63 -4.50 -34.83
N GLU A 167 -6.98 -3.52 -34.20
CA GLU A 167 -6.75 -2.19 -34.77
C GLU A 167 -5.49 -2.12 -35.68
N ILE A 168 -4.68 -3.16 -35.67
CA ILE A 168 -3.40 -3.22 -36.43
C ILE A 168 -3.56 -4.03 -37.74
N GLU A 169 -4.62 -4.83 -37.86
CA GLU A 169 -5.01 -5.57 -39.05
C GLU A 169 -5.93 -4.71 -39.97
#